data_5583091bd5bd058aedc855c170bc11da
#
_entry.id   5583091bd5bd058aedc855c170bc11da
#
_cell.length_a   1.000
_cell.length_b   1.000
_cell.length_c   1.000
_cell.angle_alpha   90.00
_cell.angle_beta   90.00
_cell.angle_gamma   90.00
#
_symmetry.space_group_name_H-M   'P 1'
#
loop_
_entity.id
_entity.type
_entity.pdbx_description
1 polymer ?
#
loop_
_entity_poly.entity_id
_entity_poly.type
_entity_poly.pdbx_seq_one_letter_code
_entity_poly.pdbx_strand_id
1 'polypeptide(L)'
;ELYPARLTRRLNDQVITETPLWKVPISPAVAGKVVAVVDEISDSGQTLALAAAQALELGARQVITASLIAHSWAAPAPQLTALLTDAFVIFPWDREVRVSGQWVPHPEVSAGLRVQGEDSL
;
A
#
# COMPACT_ATOMS: atom_id res chain seq x y z
N GLU A 1 3.07 -15.65 -12.79
CA GLU A 1 2.07 -16.05 -11.79
C GLU A 1 1.84 -14.88 -10.82
N LEU A 2 0.60 -14.70 -10.36
CA LEU A 2 0.20 -13.68 -9.41
C LEU A 2 -0.16 -14.33 -8.07
N TYR A 3 0.43 -13.83 -6.99
CA TYR A 3 0.14 -14.28 -5.64
C TYR A 3 -0.38 -13.11 -4.81
N PRO A 4 -1.65 -13.14 -4.36
CA PRO A 4 -2.17 -12.09 -3.52
C PRO A 4 -1.50 -12.14 -2.13
N ALA A 5 -1.22 -10.97 -1.57
CA ALA A 5 -0.77 -10.81 -0.20
C ALA A 5 -1.52 -9.63 0.44
N ARG A 6 -1.71 -9.65 1.74
CA ARG A 6 -2.38 -8.57 2.44
C ARG A 6 -1.72 -8.27 3.78
N LEU A 7 -1.24 -7.05 3.89
CA LEU A 7 -0.81 -6.42 5.12
C LEU A 7 -1.83 -5.34 5.53
N THR A 8 -2.00 -5.10 6.80
CA THR A 8 -2.86 -4.02 7.29
C THR A 8 -2.40 -3.52 8.64
N ARG A 9 -2.54 -2.22 8.89
CA ARG A 9 -2.42 -1.61 10.22
C ARG A 9 -3.80 -1.37 10.86
N ARG A 10 -4.87 -1.73 10.15
CA ARG A 10 -6.24 -1.42 10.52
C ARG A 10 -7.02 -2.67 10.91
N LEU A 11 -7.86 -2.51 11.92
CA LEU A 11 -8.92 -3.45 12.26
C LEU A 11 -10.23 -2.64 12.33
N ASN A 12 -11.27 -3.08 11.59
CA ASN A 12 -12.56 -2.39 11.51
C ASN A 12 -12.40 -0.89 11.17
N ASP A 13 -11.56 -0.58 10.15
CA ASP A 13 -11.24 0.76 9.67
C ASP A 13 -10.51 1.68 10.67
N GLN A 14 -10.11 1.16 11.82
CA GLN A 14 -9.28 1.87 12.79
C GLN A 14 -7.82 1.41 12.73
N VAL A 15 -6.88 2.37 12.73
CA VAL A 15 -5.46 2.07 12.86
C VAL A 15 -5.17 1.62 14.28
N ILE A 16 -4.78 0.34 14.44
CA ILE A 16 -4.54 -0.28 15.75
C ILE A 16 -3.07 -0.60 16.01
N THR A 17 -2.23 -0.58 14.98
CA THR A 17 -0.80 -0.88 15.11
C THR A 17 0.04 0.08 14.30
N GLU A 18 1.23 0.39 14.80
CA GLU A 18 2.23 1.17 14.04
C GLU A 18 2.84 0.34 12.91
N THR A 19 3.06 -0.95 13.18
CA THR A 19 3.62 -1.90 12.20
C THR A 19 2.51 -2.68 11.52
N PRO A 20 2.54 -2.85 10.19
CA PRO A 20 1.56 -3.66 9.48
C PRO A 20 1.54 -5.11 9.95
N LEU A 21 0.34 -5.69 10.02
CA LEU A 21 0.11 -7.09 10.35
C LEU A 21 -0.31 -7.87 9.11
N TRP A 22 0.18 -9.10 8.99
CA TRP A 22 -0.20 -10.01 7.93
C TRP A 22 -1.63 -10.52 8.10
N LYS A 23 -2.46 -10.32 7.07
CA LYS A 23 -3.77 -10.96 6.90
C LYS A 23 -3.72 -12.11 5.90
N VAL A 24 -2.98 -11.91 4.82
CA VAL A 24 -2.68 -12.93 3.83
C VAL A 24 -1.19 -12.89 3.59
N PRO A 25 -0.42 -13.87 4.08
CA PRO A 25 1.02 -13.91 3.87
C PRO A 25 1.38 -14.21 2.42
N ILE A 26 2.62 -13.94 2.05
CA ILE A 26 3.16 -14.29 0.74
C ILE A 26 3.19 -15.81 0.60
N SER A 27 2.84 -16.31 -0.58
CA SER A 27 2.88 -17.73 -0.88
C SER A 27 4.32 -18.28 -0.82
N PRO A 28 4.55 -19.45 -0.19
CA PRO A 28 5.85 -20.14 -0.23
C PRO A 28 6.32 -20.52 -1.65
N ALA A 29 5.41 -20.50 -2.63
CA ALA A 29 5.73 -20.75 -4.04
C ALA A 29 6.67 -19.72 -4.67
N VAL A 30 6.98 -18.62 -3.97
CA VAL A 30 7.99 -17.62 -4.40
C VAL A 30 9.43 -18.12 -4.27
N ALA A 31 9.66 -19.22 -3.55
CA ALA A 31 11.00 -19.79 -3.36
C ALA A 31 11.72 -20.05 -4.69
N GLY A 32 12.96 -19.59 -4.80
CA GLY A 32 13.80 -19.70 -5.99
C GLY A 32 13.43 -18.79 -7.15
N LYS A 33 12.38 -17.98 -7.03
CA LYS A 33 11.88 -17.09 -8.09
C LYS A 33 12.43 -15.66 -7.96
N VAL A 34 12.39 -14.93 -9.06
CA VAL A 34 12.47 -13.49 -9.08
C VAL A 34 11.06 -12.95 -8.83
N VAL A 35 10.90 -12.18 -7.79
CA VAL A 35 9.59 -11.73 -7.29
C VAL A 35 9.49 -10.21 -7.38
N ALA A 36 8.45 -9.71 -8.01
CA ALA A 36 8.05 -8.31 -7.89
C ALA A 36 6.98 -8.18 -6.81
N VAL A 37 7.24 -7.36 -5.80
CA VAL A 37 6.24 -6.93 -4.81
C VAL A 37 5.68 -5.59 -5.27
N VAL A 38 4.39 -5.57 -5.56
CA VAL A 38 3.73 -4.40 -6.17
C VAL A 38 2.60 -3.92 -5.27
N ASP A 39 2.55 -2.62 -5.06
CA ASP A 39 1.45 -1.95 -4.36
C ASP A 39 0.98 -0.72 -5.15
N GLU A 40 -0.19 -0.20 -4.83
CA GLU A 40 -0.72 0.99 -5.51
C GLU A 40 -0.03 2.27 -5.02
N ILE A 41 0.28 2.37 -3.73
CA ILE A 41 0.92 3.54 -3.14
C ILE A 41 1.93 3.16 -2.06
N SER A 42 3.11 3.75 -2.12
CA SER A 42 4.11 3.68 -1.06
C SER A 42 4.13 5.00 -0.31
N ASP A 43 3.51 5.01 0.87
CA ASP A 43 3.49 6.16 1.76
C ASP A 43 4.70 6.14 2.71
N SER A 44 4.68 5.38 3.79
CA SER A 44 5.83 5.25 4.68
C SER A 44 6.97 4.37 4.12
N GLY A 45 6.67 3.49 3.20
CA GLY A 45 7.58 2.48 2.67
C GLY A 45 7.60 1.16 3.45
N GLN A 46 6.95 1.08 4.59
CA GLN A 46 7.00 -0.10 5.47
C GLN A 46 6.31 -1.33 4.88
N THR A 47 5.17 -1.16 4.22
CA THR A 47 4.41 -2.29 3.66
C THR A 47 5.23 -3.04 2.61
N LEU A 48 5.81 -2.33 1.65
CA LEU A 48 6.66 -2.95 0.62
C LEU A 48 7.93 -3.55 1.21
N ALA A 49 8.54 -2.89 2.20
CA ALA A 49 9.73 -3.39 2.88
C ALA A 49 9.48 -4.71 3.62
N LEU A 50 8.37 -4.80 4.36
CA LEU A 50 7.99 -6.03 5.05
C LEU A 50 7.65 -7.16 4.08
N ALA A 51 6.94 -6.86 3.00
CA ALA A 51 6.63 -7.83 1.97
C ALA A 51 7.89 -8.34 1.26
N ALA A 52 8.82 -7.45 0.92
CA ALA A 52 10.10 -7.83 0.34
C ALA A 52 10.93 -8.73 1.27
N ALA A 53 11.00 -8.37 2.56
CA ALA A 53 11.70 -9.17 3.56
C ALA A 53 11.10 -10.57 3.69
N GLN A 54 9.77 -10.70 3.76
CA GLN A 54 9.11 -12.01 3.83
C GLN A 54 9.37 -12.84 2.58
N ALA A 55 9.32 -12.24 1.39
CA ALA A 55 9.62 -12.96 0.15
C ALA A 55 11.05 -13.52 0.15
N LEU A 56 12.02 -12.76 0.64
CA LEU A 56 13.41 -13.23 0.79
C LEU A 56 13.53 -14.34 1.84
N GLU A 57 12.86 -14.23 2.98
CA GLU A 57 12.81 -15.28 4.01
C GLU A 57 12.22 -16.59 3.48
N LEU A 58 11.24 -16.50 2.58
CA LEU A 58 10.65 -17.66 1.91
C LEU A 58 11.54 -18.24 0.79
N GLY A 59 12.72 -17.67 0.56
CA GLY A 59 13.70 -18.18 -0.38
C GLY A 59 13.58 -17.61 -1.79
N ALA A 60 12.93 -16.47 -1.99
CA ALA A 60 12.98 -15.78 -3.27
C ALA A 60 14.44 -15.49 -3.67
N ARG A 61 14.76 -15.72 -4.93
CA ARG A 61 16.12 -15.50 -5.44
C ARG A 61 16.46 -14.00 -5.54
N GLN A 62 15.46 -13.21 -5.87
CA GLN A 62 15.55 -11.75 -5.97
C GLN A 62 14.18 -11.14 -5.74
N VAL A 63 14.14 -10.00 -5.07
CA VAL A 63 12.90 -9.23 -4.89
C VAL A 63 13.09 -7.83 -5.42
N ILE A 64 12.10 -7.36 -6.17
CA ILE A 64 11.99 -6.00 -6.71
C ILE A 64 10.73 -5.39 -6.11
N THR A 65 10.80 -4.17 -5.61
CA THR A 65 9.65 -3.44 -5.10
C THR A 65 9.18 -2.41 -6.12
N ALA A 66 7.87 -2.29 -6.30
CA ALA A 66 7.27 -1.35 -7.24
C ALA A 66 5.98 -0.75 -6.69
N SER A 67 5.70 0.49 -7.04
CA SER A 67 4.42 1.14 -6.76
C SER A 67 3.97 2.03 -7.92
N LEU A 68 2.66 2.24 -8.03
CA LEU A 68 2.14 3.24 -8.96
C LEU A 68 2.51 4.65 -8.48
N ILE A 69 2.30 4.91 -7.20
CA ILE A 69 2.58 6.19 -6.55
C ILE A 69 3.58 5.96 -5.42
N ALA A 70 4.52 6.88 -5.25
CA ALA A 70 5.33 6.98 -4.04
C ALA A 70 5.38 8.44 -3.58
N HIS A 71 5.35 8.63 -2.26
CA HIS A 71 5.64 9.91 -1.65
C HIS A 71 7.14 10.09 -1.42
N SER A 72 7.62 11.33 -1.41
CA SER A 72 9.06 11.63 -1.27
C SER A 72 9.64 11.18 0.09
N TRP A 73 8.80 11.03 1.10
CA TRP A 73 9.19 10.57 2.43
C TRP A 73 9.17 9.05 2.61
N ALA A 74 8.76 8.27 1.60
CA ALA A 74 8.78 6.81 1.69
C ALA A 74 10.21 6.30 1.92
N ALA A 75 10.38 5.55 3.01
CA ALA A 75 11.67 4.98 3.40
C ALA A 75 11.50 3.54 3.92
N PRO A 76 12.06 2.54 3.24
CA PRO A 76 12.77 2.65 1.96
C PRO A 76 11.85 3.02 0.78
N ALA A 77 12.37 3.75 -0.18
CA ALA A 77 11.65 4.02 -1.42
C ALA A 77 11.50 2.73 -2.25
N PRO A 78 10.40 2.54 -2.98
CA PRO A 78 10.32 1.45 -3.94
C PRO A 78 11.36 1.60 -5.05
N GLN A 79 11.84 0.47 -5.57
CA GLN A 79 12.85 0.47 -6.64
C GLN A 79 12.28 1.01 -7.96
N LEU A 80 11.00 0.75 -8.21
CA LEU A 80 10.28 1.24 -9.37
C LEU A 80 9.05 2.02 -8.92
N THR A 81 8.86 3.21 -9.47
CA THR A 81 7.71 4.07 -9.19
C THR A 81 7.22 4.69 -10.49
N ALA A 82 5.93 4.60 -10.76
CA ALA A 82 5.36 5.22 -11.95
C ALA A 82 5.24 6.74 -11.78
N LEU A 83 4.84 7.23 -10.59
CA LEU A 83 4.74 8.64 -10.29
C LEU A 83 5.21 8.93 -8.86
N LEU A 84 6.19 9.81 -8.71
CA LEU A 84 6.60 10.39 -7.44
C LEU A 84 5.84 11.69 -7.22
N THR A 85 5.04 11.77 -6.17
CA THR A 85 4.27 12.97 -5.83
C THR A 85 3.93 12.98 -4.34
N ASP A 86 3.91 14.16 -3.74
CA ASP A 86 3.49 14.37 -2.35
C ASP A 86 2.02 14.82 -2.26
N ALA A 87 1.34 14.96 -3.40
CA ALA A 87 -0.07 15.25 -3.44
C ALA A 87 -0.91 14.10 -2.89
N PHE A 88 -2.07 14.43 -2.32
CA PHE A 88 -3.07 13.45 -1.96
C PHE A 88 -3.68 12.83 -3.24
N VAL A 89 -3.50 11.54 -3.42
CA VAL A 89 -3.94 10.82 -4.63
C VAL A 89 -5.21 10.04 -4.32
N ILE A 90 -6.22 10.22 -5.17
CA ILE A 90 -7.48 9.49 -5.12
C ILE A 90 -7.53 8.54 -6.32
N PHE A 91 -7.46 7.25 -6.05
CA PHE A 91 -7.68 6.24 -7.08
C PHE A 91 -9.17 6.12 -7.40
N PRO A 92 -9.54 5.78 -8.64
CA PRO A 92 -10.95 5.64 -9.02
C PRO A 92 -11.74 4.65 -8.16
N TRP A 93 -11.09 3.58 -7.71
CA TRP A 93 -11.69 2.54 -6.86
C TRP A 93 -11.82 2.93 -5.39
N ASP A 94 -11.19 4.03 -4.94
CA ASP A 94 -11.23 4.51 -3.55
C ASP A 94 -12.16 5.70 -3.35
N ARG A 95 -12.87 6.14 -4.39
CA ARG A 95 -13.75 7.31 -4.30
C ARG A 95 -14.98 7.09 -3.42
N GLU A 96 -15.50 5.88 -3.44
CA GLU A 96 -16.73 5.51 -2.76
C GLU A 96 -16.58 4.15 -2.06
N VAL A 97 -17.29 4.01 -0.96
CA VAL A 97 -17.42 2.74 -0.21
C VAL A 97 -18.88 2.37 -0.07
N ARG A 98 -19.15 1.08 0.09
CA ARG A 98 -20.52 0.59 0.28
C ARG A 98 -20.82 0.44 1.76
N VAL A 99 -21.77 1.24 2.26
CA VAL A 99 -22.25 1.20 3.65
C VAL A 99 -23.73 0.88 3.64
N SER A 100 -24.13 -0.17 4.34
CA SER A 100 -25.54 -0.61 4.43
C SER A 100 -26.24 -0.74 3.07
N GLY A 101 -25.51 -1.20 2.07
CA GLY A 101 -26.03 -1.40 0.72
C GLY A 101 -26.02 -0.16 -0.18
N GLN A 102 -25.63 1.00 0.31
CA GLN A 102 -25.56 2.25 -0.43
C GLN A 102 -24.10 2.66 -0.68
N TRP A 103 -23.83 3.27 -1.83
CA TRP A 103 -22.56 3.90 -2.13
C TRP A 103 -22.47 5.27 -1.48
N VAL A 104 -21.41 5.49 -0.71
CA VAL A 104 -21.15 6.77 -0.03
C VAL A 104 -19.69 7.18 -0.30
N PRO A 105 -19.37 8.49 -0.28
CA PRO A 105 -17.99 8.94 -0.42
C PRO A 105 -17.09 8.29 0.62
N HIS A 106 -15.89 7.90 0.19
CA HIS A 106 -14.91 7.29 1.12
C HIS A 106 -14.51 8.32 2.18
N PRO A 107 -14.56 7.99 3.48
CA PRO A 107 -14.25 8.96 4.54
C PRO A 107 -12.86 9.59 4.44
N GLU A 108 -11.86 8.82 4.04
CA GLU A 108 -10.48 9.31 3.88
C GLU A 108 -10.34 10.30 2.72
N VAL A 109 -11.10 10.13 1.64
CA VAL A 109 -11.14 11.08 0.51
C VAL A 109 -11.66 12.43 0.99
N SER A 110 -12.77 12.43 1.73
CA SER A 110 -13.34 13.66 2.28
C SER A 110 -12.42 14.35 3.28
N ALA A 111 -11.69 13.59 4.09
CA ALA A 111 -10.71 14.11 5.03
C ALA A 111 -9.48 14.71 4.31
N GLY A 112 -8.92 13.98 3.34
CA GLY A 112 -7.75 14.42 2.58
C GLY A 112 -7.99 15.68 1.76
N LEU A 113 -9.17 15.80 1.14
CA LEU A 113 -9.54 17.00 0.38
C LEU A 113 -9.70 18.24 1.27
N ARG A 114 -10.14 18.07 2.53
CA ARG A 114 -10.21 19.17 3.50
C ARG A 114 -8.83 19.71 3.86
N VAL A 115 -7.89 18.82 4.14
CA VAL A 115 -6.50 19.21 4.47
C VAL A 115 -5.87 20.00 3.32
N GLN A 116 -6.01 19.52 2.07
CA GLN A 116 -5.48 20.25 0.92
C GLN A 116 -6.17 21.62 0.67
N GLY A 117 -7.45 21.73 1.00
CA GLY A 117 -8.18 23.01 0.91
C GLY A 117 -7.71 24.04 1.94
N GLU A 118 -7.30 23.60 3.12
CA GLU A 118 -6.76 24.47 4.17
C GLU A 118 -5.33 24.96 3.85
N ASP A 119 -4.50 24.11 3.27
CA ASP A 119 -3.13 24.46 2.85
C ASP A 119 -3.09 25.39 1.62
N SER A 120 -4.20 25.53 0.91
CA SER A 120 -4.32 26.39 -0.28
C SER A 120 -4.77 27.83 0.05
N LEU A 121 -5.05 28.10 1.28
CA LEU A 121 -5.41 29.43 1.80
C LEU A 121 -4.23 30.10 2.47
#